data_9e63bdb269a8aa650014abfee845ed81
#
_entry.id   9e63bdb269a8aa650014abfee845ed81
#
_cell.length_a   1.000
_cell.length_b   1.000
_cell.length_c   1.000
_cell.angle_alpha   90.00
_cell.angle_beta   90.00
_cell.angle_gamma   90.00
#
_symmetry.space_group_name_H-M   'P 1'
#
loop_
_entity.id
_entity.type
_entity.pdbx_description
1 polymer ?
#
loop_
_entity_poly.entity_id
_entity_poly.type
_entity_poly.pdbx_seq_one_letter_code
_entity_poly.pdbx_strand_id
1 'polypeptide(L)'
;PDVVFDLMDDPDFVKAYEIGQNNKPFIEGEIADIYGIKFVEVLNAQVFTGAGASSANVHASVILGQEAYGITKITGNGDVQTIHKALGSAGTADPLNQRQSIGWKVNAFTAKRLYEEGIVRYESCPTNA
;
A
#
# COMPACT_ATOMS: atom_id res chain seq x y z
N PRO A 1 0.86 8.11 8.76
CA PRO A 1 1.92 8.44 9.76
C PRO A 1 1.31 8.85 11.11
N ASP A 2 0.33 9.76 11.15
CA ASP A 2 -0.17 10.34 12.42
C ASP A 2 -0.76 9.29 13.37
N VAL A 3 -1.56 8.36 12.85
CA VAL A 3 -2.10 7.23 13.62
C VAL A 3 -1.00 6.29 14.13
N VAL A 4 0.11 6.18 13.39
CA VAL A 4 1.26 5.36 13.79
C VAL A 4 1.99 5.98 14.98
N PHE A 5 2.12 7.31 14.99
CA PHE A 5 2.71 8.01 16.13
C PHE A 5 1.88 7.84 17.40
N ASP A 6 0.55 7.99 17.31
CA ASP A 6 -0.33 7.73 18.45
C ASP A 6 -0.25 6.28 18.95
N LEU A 7 -0.11 5.32 18.03
CA LEU A 7 0.05 3.91 18.38
C LEU A 7 1.40 3.64 19.08
N MET A 8 2.47 4.31 18.65
CA MET A 8 3.80 4.20 19.27
C MET A 8 3.91 4.90 20.61
N ASP A 9 3.02 5.85 20.92
CA ASP A 9 2.96 6.52 22.21
C ASP A 9 2.22 5.69 23.27
N ASP A 10 1.53 4.62 22.87
CA ASP A 10 0.83 3.71 23.78
C ASP A 10 1.83 2.78 24.49
N PRO A 11 1.97 2.85 25.83
CA PRO A 11 2.92 2.03 26.57
C PRO A 11 2.64 0.54 26.49
N ASP A 12 1.40 0.13 26.28
CA ASP A 12 1.05 -1.29 26.14
C ASP A 12 1.46 -1.83 24.78
N PHE A 13 1.39 -1.01 23.74
CA PHE A 13 1.91 -1.36 22.41
C PHE A 13 3.43 -1.49 22.43
N VAL A 14 4.13 -0.56 23.07
CA VAL A 14 5.59 -0.60 23.19
C VAL A 14 6.06 -1.83 23.96
N LYS A 15 5.42 -2.17 25.07
CA LYS A 15 5.74 -3.40 25.82
C LYS A 15 5.47 -4.67 25.01
N ALA A 16 4.38 -4.74 24.27
CA ALA A 16 4.08 -5.88 23.44
C ALA A 16 5.11 -6.04 22.31
N TYR A 17 5.57 -4.93 21.75
CA TYR A 17 6.65 -4.90 20.77
C TYR A 17 7.98 -5.39 21.36
N GLU A 18 8.35 -4.95 22.56
CA GLU A 18 9.57 -5.39 23.24
C GLU A 18 9.58 -6.88 23.57
N ILE A 19 8.46 -7.45 23.96
CA ILE A 19 8.30 -8.87 24.29
C ILE A 19 8.33 -9.74 23.01
N GLY A 20 7.77 -9.22 21.91
CA GLY A 20 7.65 -9.91 20.62
C GLY A 20 8.91 -9.87 19.74
N GLN A 21 10.04 -9.38 20.25
CA GLN A 21 11.26 -9.17 19.47
C GLN A 21 11.75 -10.42 18.72
N ASN A 22 11.30 -10.56 17.48
CA ASN A 22 12.10 -11.11 16.42
C ASN A 22 12.77 -9.93 15.74
N ASN A 23 14.08 -9.76 15.98
CA ASN A 23 14.92 -8.67 15.47
C ASN A 23 14.94 -8.61 13.93
N LYS A 24 13.81 -8.35 13.31
CA LYS A 24 13.76 -8.00 11.89
C LYS A 24 13.77 -6.47 11.84
N PRO A 25 14.85 -5.88 11.32
CA PRO A 25 14.89 -4.45 11.11
C PRO A 25 13.74 -4.07 10.17
N PHE A 26 13.24 -2.86 10.28
CA PHE A 26 12.20 -2.20 9.48
C PHE A 26 12.46 -2.30 7.96
N ILE A 27 12.50 -3.50 7.44
CA ILE A 27 12.64 -3.78 6.02
C ILE A 27 11.23 -3.90 5.47
N GLU A 28 10.84 -3.09 4.53
CA GLU A 28 9.56 -3.14 3.80
C GLU A 28 8.37 -2.39 4.44
N GLY A 29 8.58 -1.38 5.30
CA GLY A 29 7.50 -0.58 5.87
C GLY A 29 6.67 -1.30 6.95
N GLU A 30 7.14 -2.43 7.45
CA GLU A 30 6.58 -3.14 8.59
C GLU A 30 6.98 -2.42 9.88
N ILE A 31 5.97 -1.97 10.68
CA ILE A 31 6.20 -1.24 11.92
C ILE A 31 6.38 -2.20 13.09
N ALA A 32 5.53 -3.21 13.16
CA ALA A 32 5.52 -4.18 14.25
C ALA A 32 4.85 -5.50 13.83
N ASP A 33 5.22 -6.58 14.48
CA ASP A 33 4.51 -7.87 14.45
C ASP A 33 4.11 -8.20 15.90
N ILE A 34 2.84 -8.02 16.23
CA ILE A 34 2.31 -8.19 17.58
C ILE A 34 1.17 -9.20 17.53
N TYR A 35 1.28 -10.28 18.30
CA TYR A 35 0.29 -11.36 18.35
C TYR A 35 -0.04 -11.98 16.98
N GLY A 36 0.94 -11.99 16.05
CA GLY A 36 0.76 -12.51 14.71
C GLY A 36 0.05 -11.56 13.74
N ILE A 37 -0.15 -10.30 14.16
CA ILE A 37 -0.67 -9.22 13.31
C ILE A 37 0.49 -8.34 12.87
N LYS A 38 0.67 -8.23 11.57
CA LYS A 38 1.67 -7.35 10.96
C LYS A 38 1.10 -5.96 10.74
N PHE A 39 1.76 -4.97 11.30
CA PHE A 39 1.41 -3.56 11.12
C PHE A 39 2.29 -2.98 10.02
N VAL A 40 1.65 -2.46 8.97
CA VAL A 40 2.34 -1.86 7.82
C VAL A 40 1.83 -0.44 7.63
N GLU A 41 2.74 0.52 7.53
CA GLU A 41 2.40 1.89 7.24
C GLU A 41 2.14 2.08 5.74
N VAL A 42 1.01 2.72 5.42
CA VAL A 42 0.63 3.06 4.04
C VAL A 42 0.35 4.55 3.94
N LEU A 43 1.17 5.27 3.18
CA LEU A 43 1.03 6.73 3.00
C LEU A 43 -0.20 7.13 2.17
N ASN A 44 -0.70 6.23 1.32
CA ASN A 44 -1.85 6.47 0.43
C ASN A 44 -3.18 5.96 1.03
N ALA A 45 -3.24 5.74 2.35
CA ALA A 45 -4.48 5.35 3.01
C ALA A 45 -5.54 6.47 2.88
N GLN A 46 -6.81 6.06 2.86
CA GLN A 46 -7.92 6.99 2.74
C GLN A 46 -8.04 7.87 3.99
N VAL A 47 -8.11 9.17 3.78
CA VAL A 47 -8.38 10.16 4.83
C VAL A 47 -9.72 10.83 4.53
N PHE A 48 -10.60 10.86 5.51
CA PHE A 48 -11.89 11.56 5.44
C PHE A 48 -11.75 12.91 6.13
N THR A 49 -11.65 13.96 5.33
CA THR A 49 -11.42 15.33 5.81
C THR A 49 -12.66 15.86 6.53
N GLY A 50 -12.51 16.32 7.76
CA GLY A 50 -13.59 16.93 8.52
C GLY A 50 -14.72 15.98 8.96
N ALA A 51 -14.51 14.66 8.89
CA ALA A 51 -15.52 13.67 9.25
C ALA A 51 -15.59 13.38 10.76
N GLY A 52 -14.57 13.78 11.51
CA GLY A 52 -14.50 13.58 12.96
C GLY A 52 -15.14 14.70 13.76
N ALA A 53 -15.12 14.57 15.08
CA ALA A 53 -15.57 15.60 16.00
C ALA A 53 -14.74 16.88 15.80
N SER A 54 -15.38 18.04 15.88
CA SER A 54 -14.75 19.35 15.64
C SER A 54 -14.06 19.50 14.29
N SER A 55 -14.56 18.81 13.25
CA SER A 55 -14.00 18.80 11.89
C SER A 55 -12.59 18.18 11.80
N ALA A 56 -12.23 17.30 12.72
CA ALA A 56 -10.97 16.57 12.64
C ALA A 56 -10.96 15.56 11.49
N ASN A 57 -9.77 15.27 11.00
CA ASN A 57 -9.58 14.28 9.94
C ASN A 57 -9.64 12.86 10.49
N VAL A 58 -10.35 11.99 9.80
CA VAL A 58 -10.47 10.57 10.16
C VAL A 58 -9.64 9.74 9.18
N HIS A 59 -8.76 8.92 9.73
CA HIS A 59 -7.89 8.02 8.98
C HIS A 59 -8.48 6.61 8.95
N ALA A 60 -8.51 6.00 7.76
CA ALA A 60 -8.96 4.64 7.60
C ALA A 60 -7.78 3.66 7.65
N SER A 61 -7.83 2.74 8.58
CA SER A 61 -6.95 1.58 8.65
C SER A 61 -7.71 0.33 8.22
N VAL A 62 -7.05 -0.60 7.54
CA VAL A 62 -7.67 -1.82 7.04
C VAL A 62 -6.95 -3.02 7.63
N ILE A 63 -7.72 -3.88 8.28
CA ILE A 63 -7.25 -5.16 8.80
C ILE A 63 -7.64 -6.22 7.78
N LEU A 64 -6.65 -6.97 7.28
CA LEU A 64 -6.81 -8.00 6.27
C LEU A 64 -6.53 -9.37 6.88
N GLY A 65 -7.51 -10.24 6.82
CA GLY A 65 -7.35 -11.66 7.16
C GLY A 65 -6.71 -12.46 6.02
N GLN A 66 -6.45 -13.72 6.27
CA GLN A 66 -5.93 -14.63 5.25
C GLN A 66 -6.94 -14.76 4.10
N GLU A 67 -6.45 -14.71 2.85
CA GLU A 67 -7.27 -14.82 1.63
C GLU A 67 -8.39 -13.77 1.51
N ALA A 68 -8.30 -12.64 2.20
CA ALA A 68 -9.30 -11.59 2.18
C ALA A 68 -9.52 -11.00 0.78
N TYR A 69 -8.45 -10.91 -0.03
CA TYR A 69 -8.51 -10.43 -1.41
C TYR A 69 -7.60 -11.24 -2.33
N GLY A 70 -7.93 -11.25 -3.59
CA GLY A 70 -7.15 -11.89 -4.64
C GLY A 70 -6.79 -10.90 -5.74
N ILE A 71 -5.64 -11.09 -6.34
CA ILE A 71 -5.18 -10.33 -7.50
C ILE A 71 -5.13 -11.26 -8.70
N THR A 72 -5.81 -10.90 -9.79
CA THR A 72 -5.72 -11.64 -11.03
C THR A 72 -4.42 -11.34 -11.74
N LYS A 73 -3.72 -12.39 -12.15
CA LYS A 73 -2.50 -12.30 -12.95
C LYS A 73 -2.63 -13.22 -14.17
N ILE A 74 -2.42 -12.67 -15.37
CA ILE A 74 -2.43 -13.47 -16.59
C ILE A 74 -1.02 -14.05 -16.76
N THR A 75 -0.95 -15.37 -16.95
CA THR A 75 0.30 -16.09 -17.15
C THR A 75 1.07 -15.51 -18.35
N GLY A 76 2.32 -15.13 -18.13
CA GLY A 76 3.23 -14.60 -19.14
C GLY A 76 3.15 -13.12 -19.43
N ASN A 77 2.09 -12.40 -18.99
CA ASN A 77 1.91 -10.98 -19.34
C ASN A 77 1.27 -10.13 -18.20
N GLY A 78 1.21 -10.67 -16.98
CA GLY A 78 0.55 -9.99 -15.86
C GLY A 78 1.39 -8.92 -15.18
N ASP A 79 2.67 -8.81 -15.50
CA ASP A 79 3.54 -7.82 -14.90
C ASP A 79 3.56 -6.52 -15.70
N VAL A 80 3.91 -5.42 -15.03
CA VAL A 80 4.12 -4.14 -15.70
C VAL A 80 5.32 -4.25 -16.62
N GLN A 81 5.09 -4.02 -17.91
CA GLN A 81 6.15 -4.02 -18.91
C GLN A 81 6.48 -2.59 -19.30
N THR A 82 7.72 -2.20 -19.10
CA THR A 82 8.25 -0.94 -19.61
C THR A 82 8.80 -1.14 -21.01
N ILE A 83 8.32 -0.35 -21.96
CA ILE A 83 8.69 -0.42 -23.37
C ILE A 83 9.45 0.86 -23.71
N HIS A 84 10.72 0.72 -24.00
CA HIS A 84 11.57 1.80 -24.48
C HIS A 84 11.78 1.67 -25.99
N LYS A 85 11.41 2.69 -26.73
CA LYS A 85 11.69 2.83 -28.17
C LYS A 85 12.82 3.84 -28.34
N ALA A 86 14.01 3.34 -28.67
CA ALA A 86 15.17 4.18 -28.92
C ALA A 86 15.03 4.98 -30.22
N LEU A 87 15.88 5.98 -30.40
CA LEU A 87 16.03 6.70 -31.68
C LEU A 87 16.27 5.71 -32.80
N GLY A 88 15.58 5.87 -33.92
CA GLY A 88 15.68 4.98 -35.08
C GLY A 88 14.79 3.74 -35.01
N SER A 89 14.09 3.48 -33.92
CA SER A 89 13.21 2.30 -33.77
C SER A 89 11.84 2.46 -34.42
N ALA A 90 11.46 3.67 -34.83
CA ALA A 90 10.14 3.99 -35.34
C ALA A 90 9.99 3.78 -36.87
N GLY A 91 11.07 3.41 -37.59
CA GLY A 91 11.08 3.18 -39.02
C GLY A 91 10.54 4.38 -39.80
N THR A 92 9.59 4.15 -40.70
CA THR A 92 9.02 5.19 -41.58
C THR A 92 8.19 6.26 -40.83
N ALA A 93 7.82 6.03 -39.58
CA ALA A 93 7.09 7.00 -38.77
C ALA A 93 7.97 8.15 -38.25
N ASP A 94 9.29 7.95 -38.22
CA ASP A 94 10.27 8.97 -37.84
C ASP A 94 11.52 8.86 -38.74
N PRO A 95 11.42 9.33 -40.01
CA PRO A 95 12.49 9.18 -40.97
C PRO A 95 13.76 9.97 -40.65
N LEU A 96 13.66 10.95 -39.77
CA LEU A 96 14.79 11.77 -39.30
C LEU A 96 15.43 11.26 -38.01
N ASN A 97 14.89 10.17 -37.41
CA ASN A 97 15.39 9.58 -36.17
C ASN A 97 15.48 10.58 -35.00
N GLN A 98 14.51 11.48 -34.85
CA GLN A 98 14.52 12.54 -33.86
C GLN A 98 13.69 12.23 -32.63
N ARG A 99 12.94 11.13 -32.64
CA ARG A 99 11.98 10.79 -31.59
C ARG A 99 12.35 9.51 -30.87
N GLN A 100 12.22 9.54 -29.56
CA GLN A 100 12.21 8.35 -28.71
C GLN A 100 10.96 8.39 -27.85
N SER A 101 10.48 7.24 -27.42
CA SER A 101 9.34 7.12 -26.55
C SER A 101 9.54 6.05 -25.48
N ILE A 102 9.03 6.33 -24.30
CA ILE A 102 8.93 5.37 -23.21
C ILE A 102 7.45 5.20 -22.90
N GLY A 103 7.01 3.96 -22.91
CA GLY A 103 5.66 3.59 -22.54
C GLY A 103 5.67 2.46 -21.53
N TRP A 104 4.57 2.25 -20.89
CA TRP A 104 4.34 1.08 -20.07
C TRP A 104 2.99 0.46 -20.41
N LYS A 105 2.88 -0.83 -20.22
CA LYS A 105 1.61 -1.54 -20.31
C LYS A 105 1.50 -2.56 -19.20
N VAL A 106 0.27 -2.77 -18.75
CA VAL A 106 -0.09 -3.85 -17.87
C VAL A 106 -1.32 -4.55 -18.45
N ASN A 107 -1.28 -5.86 -18.51
CA ASN A 107 -2.40 -6.66 -19.00
C ASN A 107 -3.04 -7.34 -17.79
N ALA A 108 -4.28 -6.99 -17.50
CA ALA A 108 -5.08 -7.53 -16.41
C ALA A 108 -4.43 -7.36 -15.01
N PHE A 109 -4.75 -6.27 -14.40
CA PHE A 109 -4.49 -6.02 -13.00
C PHE A 109 -5.85 -5.72 -12.34
N THR A 110 -6.42 -6.70 -11.68
CA THR A 110 -7.67 -6.54 -10.95
C THR A 110 -7.54 -7.18 -9.59
N ALA A 111 -7.74 -6.38 -8.56
CA ALA A 111 -7.90 -6.85 -7.20
C ALA A 111 -9.39 -7.06 -6.91
N LYS A 112 -9.75 -8.21 -6.38
CA LYS A 112 -11.11 -8.52 -5.98
C LYS A 112 -11.13 -9.00 -4.53
N ARG A 113 -12.06 -8.47 -3.75
CA ARG A 113 -12.40 -8.98 -2.43
C ARG A 113 -12.97 -10.39 -2.58
N LEU A 114 -12.41 -11.34 -1.86
CA LEU A 114 -12.86 -12.74 -1.85
C LEU A 114 -13.87 -12.98 -0.73
N TYR A 115 -13.53 -12.55 0.50
CA TYR A 115 -14.38 -12.70 1.67
C TYR A 115 -14.61 -11.33 2.32
N GLU A 116 -15.86 -11.04 2.64
CA GLU A 116 -16.23 -9.78 3.29
C GLU A 116 -15.80 -9.78 4.77
N GLU A 117 -15.98 -10.92 5.43
CA GLU A 117 -15.64 -11.10 6.84
C GLU A 117 -14.11 -11.05 7.09
N GLY A 118 -13.31 -11.25 6.05
CA GLY A 118 -11.85 -11.17 6.12
C GLY A 118 -11.29 -9.74 6.05
N ILE A 119 -12.14 -8.72 5.90
CA ILE A 119 -11.71 -7.33 5.76
C ILE A 119 -12.47 -6.47 6.75
N VAL A 120 -11.74 -5.86 7.69
CA VAL A 120 -12.31 -4.92 8.66
C VAL A 120 -11.68 -3.55 8.45
N ARG A 121 -12.53 -2.52 8.29
CA ARG A 121 -12.09 -1.13 8.26
C ARG A 121 -12.22 -0.56 9.66
N TYR A 122 -11.14 -0.01 10.15
CA TYR A 122 -11.07 0.72 11.40
C TYR A 122 -10.83 2.20 11.11
N GLU A 123 -11.64 3.06 11.69
CA GLU A 123 -11.55 4.51 11.51
C GLU A 123 -11.09 5.15 12.82
N SER A 124 -10.03 5.94 12.76
CA SER A 124 -9.47 6.62 13.93
C SER A 124 -9.14 8.07 13.62
N CYS A 125 -9.21 8.90 14.62
CA CYS A 125 -8.81 10.29 14.57
C CYS A 125 -7.52 10.42 15.38
N PRO A 126 -6.39 10.83 14.80
CA PRO A 126 -5.16 11.04 15.55
C PRO A 126 -5.28 12.23 16.48
N THR A 127 -4.58 12.16 17.61
CA THR A 127 -4.64 13.17 18.67
C THR A 127 -4.00 14.50 18.27
N ASN A 128 -3.03 14.44 17.34
CA ASN A 128 -2.23 15.58 16.87
C ASN A 128 -2.54 15.97 15.41
N ALA A 129 -3.78 15.82 14.96
CA ALA A 129 -4.20 16.21 13.63
C ALA A 129 -4.60 17.70 13.54
#